data_0348d59b8e24439ee31d30d33cbd6789
#
_entry.id   0348d59b8e24439ee31d30d33cbd6789
#
_cell.length_a   1.000
_cell.length_b   1.000
_cell.length_c   1.000
_cell.angle_alpha   90.00
_cell.angle_beta   90.00
_cell.angle_gamma   90.00
#
_symmetry.space_group_name_H-M   'P 1'
#
loop_
_entity.id
_entity.type
_entity.pdbx_description
1 polymer ?
#
loop_
_entity_poly.entity_id
_entity_poly.type
_entity_poly.pdbx_seq_one_letter_code
_entity_poly.pdbx_strand_id
1 'polypeptide(L)'
;MNEMPLREISDDDVRRFEEDGVVRLEGMFDSDWLSRLATLVDDDLADPGPLNMELEKTDKAGRFFFDTFMWTRKEGFRDFVFSSPAAKIAARMSRSQKVNIFFDQLLIKEPGT
;
A
#
# COMPACT_ATOMS: atom_id res chain seq x y z
N MET A 1 12.51 -2.69 10.87
CA MET A 1 11.67 -2.69 9.65
C MET A 1 12.54 -2.94 8.44
N ASN A 2 12.18 -3.91 7.65
CA ASN A 2 13.01 -4.30 6.52
C ASN A 2 12.94 -3.30 5.35
N GLU A 3 14.06 -3.07 4.69
CA GLU A 3 14.17 -2.23 3.49
C GLU A 3 14.18 -3.06 2.21
N MET A 4 14.59 -4.32 2.32
CA MET A 4 14.55 -5.29 1.23
C MET A 4 13.42 -6.27 1.49
N PRO A 5 12.79 -6.83 0.43
CA PRO A 5 11.82 -7.91 0.62
C PRO A 5 12.41 -9.02 1.48
N LEU A 6 11.61 -9.61 2.38
CA LEU A 6 12.08 -10.67 3.27
C LEU A 6 12.45 -11.97 2.52
N ARG A 7 11.95 -12.13 1.32
CA ARG A 7 12.36 -13.22 0.42
C ARG A 7 12.58 -12.68 -0.99
N GLU A 8 13.33 -13.43 -1.77
CA GLU A 8 13.54 -13.10 -3.17
C GLU A 8 12.24 -13.23 -3.97
N ILE A 9 12.03 -12.29 -4.89
CA ILE A 9 10.93 -12.34 -5.85
C ILE A 9 11.41 -13.17 -7.03
N SER A 10 10.74 -14.28 -7.31
CA SER A 10 11.13 -15.22 -8.36
C SER A 10 10.75 -14.72 -9.75
N ASP A 11 11.40 -15.27 -10.77
CA ASP A 11 11.01 -15.04 -12.17
C ASP A 11 9.57 -15.52 -12.40
N ASP A 12 9.13 -16.57 -11.72
CA ASP A 12 7.77 -17.08 -11.79
C ASP A 12 6.74 -16.06 -11.24
N ASP A 13 7.08 -15.38 -10.13
CA ASP A 13 6.23 -14.31 -9.59
C ASP A 13 6.03 -13.20 -10.63
N VAL A 14 7.11 -12.78 -11.30
CA VAL A 14 7.06 -11.75 -12.34
C VAL A 14 6.23 -12.22 -13.54
N ARG A 15 6.43 -13.45 -13.98
CA ARG A 15 5.68 -14.06 -15.09
C ARG A 15 4.19 -14.09 -14.78
N ARG A 16 3.81 -14.50 -13.58
CA ARG A 16 2.40 -14.55 -13.16
C ARG A 16 1.77 -13.15 -13.16
N PHE A 17 2.51 -12.14 -12.71
CA PHE A 17 2.05 -10.75 -12.76
C PHE A 17 1.83 -10.29 -14.20
N GLU A 18 2.75 -10.59 -15.10
CA GLU A 18 2.66 -10.20 -16.50
C GLU A 18 1.50 -10.90 -17.23
N GLU A 19 1.24 -12.16 -16.91
CA GLU A 19 0.15 -12.94 -17.50
C GLU A 19 -1.22 -12.54 -16.95
N ASP A 20 -1.33 -12.35 -15.64
CA ASP A 20 -2.61 -12.19 -14.95
C ASP A 20 -2.95 -10.73 -14.64
N GLY A 21 -1.96 -9.82 -14.73
CA GLY A 21 -2.14 -8.42 -14.34
C GLY A 21 -2.13 -8.19 -12.82
N VAL A 22 -1.97 -9.25 -12.03
CA VAL A 22 -1.96 -9.23 -10.57
C VAL A 22 -1.16 -10.41 -10.06
N VAL A 23 -0.50 -10.24 -8.92
CA VAL A 23 0.17 -11.34 -8.21
C VAL A 23 0.13 -11.10 -6.71
N ARG A 24 -0.03 -12.15 -5.94
CA ARG A 24 0.09 -12.13 -4.49
C ARG A 24 1.51 -12.51 -4.10
N LEU A 25 2.18 -11.62 -3.35
CA LEU A 25 3.52 -11.85 -2.84
C LEU A 25 3.46 -11.93 -1.32
N GLU A 26 3.51 -13.14 -0.80
CA GLU A 26 3.47 -13.37 0.65
C GLU A 26 4.83 -13.14 1.30
N GLY A 27 4.81 -12.65 2.55
CA GLY A 27 5.99 -12.59 3.40
C GLY A 27 7.05 -11.58 2.96
N MET A 28 6.64 -10.45 2.38
CA MET A 28 7.57 -9.41 1.91
C MET A 28 7.94 -8.39 2.97
N PHE A 29 7.04 -8.16 3.93
CA PHE A 29 7.18 -7.14 4.97
C PHE A 29 7.26 -7.79 6.33
N ASP A 30 8.12 -7.25 7.21
CA ASP A 30 8.22 -7.76 8.58
C ASP A 30 7.04 -7.31 9.46
N SER A 31 6.97 -7.87 10.66
CA SER A 31 5.89 -7.57 11.59
C SER A 31 5.89 -6.11 12.06
N ASP A 32 7.05 -5.46 12.11
CA ASP A 32 7.15 -4.05 12.50
C ASP A 32 6.50 -3.15 11.46
N TRP A 33 6.71 -3.43 10.17
CA TRP A 33 6.00 -2.72 9.10
C TRP A 33 4.50 -2.94 9.17
N LEU A 34 4.06 -4.18 9.40
CA LEU A 34 2.63 -4.48 9.48
C LEU A 34 1.96 -3.75 10.64
N SER A 35 2.61 -3.74 11.81
CA SER A 35 2.10 -3.01 12.97
C SER A 35 2.06 -1.50 12.74
N ARG A 36 3.12 -0.96 12.14
CA ARG A 36 3.17 0.47 11.85
C ARG A 36 2.11 0.88 10.82
N LEU A 37 1.92 0.09 9.77
CA LEU A 37 0.89 0.38 8.76
C LEU A 37 -0.51 0.35 9.37
N ALA A 38 -0.80 -0.59 10.26
CA ALA A 38 -2.09 -0.62 10.95
C ALA A 38 -2.34 0.66 11.75
N THR A 39 -1.34 1.14 12.48
CA THR A 39 -1.41 2.41 13.22
C THR A 39 -1.59 3.60 12.27
N LEU A 40 -0.86 3.63 11.16
CA LEU A 40 -0.97 4.71 10.18
C LEU A 40 -2.35 4.76 9.52
N VAL A 41 -2.95 3.62 9.26
CA VAL A 41 -4.31 3.54 8.71
C VAL A 41 -5.32 4.13 9.70
N ASP A 42 -5.23 3.75 10.97
CA ASP A 42 -6.11 4.28 12.01
C ASP A 42 -5.94 5.80 12.19
N ASP A 43 -4.69 6.27 12.13
CA ASP A 43 -4.37 7.69 12.20
C ASP A 43 -4.96 8.47 11.02
N ASP A 44 -4.85 7.93 9.82
CA ASP A 44 -5.42 8.60 8.63
C ASP A 44 -6.95 8.62 8.65
N LEU A 45 -7.58 7.56 9.15
CA LEU A 45 -9.03 7.54 9.34
C LEU A 45 -9.49 8.59 10.34
N ALA A 46 -8.71 8.85 11.39
CA ALA A 46 -9.02 9.85 12.40
C ALA A 46 -8.72 11.28 11.96
N ASP A 47 -7.72 11.46 11.09
CA ASP A 47 -7.28 12.77 10.58
C ASP A 47 -6.97 12.67 9.09
N PRO A 48 -8.00 12.55 8.25
CA PRO A 48 -7.80 12.36 6.82
C PRO A 48 -7.32 13.62 6.11
N GLY A 49 -6.70 13.43 4.94
CA GLY A 49 -6.19 14.51 4.13
C GLY A 49 -7.26 15.27 3.35
N PRO A 50 -6.86 16.35 2.66
CA PRO A 50 -7.79 17.19 1.92
C PRO A 50 -8.41 16.50 0.70
N LEU A 51 -7.82 15.41 0.23
CA LEU A 51 -8.33 14.65 -0.90
C LEU A 51 -9.07 13.38 -0.49
N ASN A 52 -9.38 13.23 0.80
CA ASN A 52 -10.16 12.08 1.24
C ASN A 52 -11.56 12.11 0.66
N MET A 53 -12.08 10.93 0.41
CA MET A 53 -13.48 10.74 0.02
C MET A 53 -14.04 9.53 0.76
N GLU A 54 -15.30 9.63 1.12
CA GLU A 54 -16.03 8.55 1.74
C GLU A 54 -17.38 8.42 1.03
N LEU A 55 -17.67 7.22 0.54
CA LEU A 55 -18.95 6.98 -0.11
C LEU A 55 -20.05 6.97 0.95
N GLU A 56 -21.20 7.50 0.58
CA GLU A 56 -22.34 7.62 1.46
C GLU A 56 -22.71 6.27 2.08
N LYS A 57 -22.81 6.24 3.41
CA LYS A 57 -23.23 5.05 4.12
C LYS A 57 -24.72 4.87 4.00
N THR A 58 -25.14 3.68 3.62
CA THR A 58 -26.52 3.24 3.82
C THR A 58 -26.58 2.39 5.09
N ASP A 59 -27.74 2.23 5.70
CA ASP A 59 -27.92 1.43 6.93
C ASP A 59 -27.43 -0.02 6.81
N LYS A 60 -27.17 -0.49 5.59
CA LYS A 60 -26.77 -1.88 5.30
C LYS A 60 -25.39 -2.01 4.72
N ALA A 61 -24.71 -0.90 4.39
CA ALA A 61 -23.41 -0.91 3.76
C ALA A 61 -22.30 -0.58 4.76
N GLY A 62 -21.19 -1.26 4.65
CA GLY A 62 -19.96 -0.90 5.34
C GLY A 62 -19.37 0.40 4.82
N ARG A 63 -18.30 0.85 5.47
CA ARG A 63 -17.59 2.06 5.10
C ARG A 63 -16.74 1.83 3.85
N PHE A 64 -16.80 2.73 2.89
CA PHE A 64 -15.84 2.80 1.78
C PHE A 64 -15.17 4.17 1.83
N PHE A 65 -13.88 4.16 2.15
CA PHE A 65 -13.08 5.36 2.37
C PHE A 65 -11.84 5.30 1.51
N PHE A 66 -11.41 6.44 0.98
CA PHE A 66 -10.07 6.56 0.40
C PHE A 66 -9.47 7.93 0.65
N ASP A 67 -8.14 7.95 0.72
CA ASP A 67 -7.32 9.15 0.85
C ASP A 67 -6.15 9.04 -0.12
N THR A 68 -5.59 10.17 -0.52
CA THR A 68 -4.52 10.24 -1.52
C THR A 68 -3.45 11.23 -1.07
N PHE A 69 -2.22 10.99 -1.46
CA PHE A 69 -1.05 11.82 -1.12
C PHE A 69 -0.74 11.88 0.37
N MET A 70 -0.96 10.80 1.14
CA MET A 70 -0.65 10.77 2.57
C MET A 70 0.83 10.97 2.83
N TRP A 71 1.71 10.48 1.95
CA TRP A 71 3.16 10.57 2.12
C TRP A 71 3.67 12.02 2.16
N THR A 72 2.94 12.96 1.57
CA THR A 72 3.31 14.39 1.57
C THR A 72 3.01 15.09 2.89
N ARG A 73 2.15 14.48 3.72
CA ARG A 73 1.64 15.10 4.95
C ARG A 73 2.01 14.35 6.23
N LYS A 74 2.25 13.05 6.12
CA LYS A 74 2.45 12.17 7.28
C LYS A 74 3.75 11.40 7.13
N GLU A 75 4.65 11.59 8.09
CA GLU A 75 6.00 11.00 8.07
C GLU A 75 5.99 9.48 7.96
N GLY A 76 5.06 8.81 8.63
CA GLY A 76 4.97 7.35 8.57
C GLY A 76 4.66 6.81 7.19
N PHE A 77 3.79 7.44 6.44
CA PHE A 77 3.53 7.09 5.05
C PHE A 77 4.72 7.41 4.16
N ARG A 78 5.40 8.53 4.42
CA ARG A 78 6.65 8.87 3.71
C ARG A 78 7.72 7.79 3.92
N ASP A 79 7.90 7.35 5.15
CA ASP A 79 8.85 6.28 5.47
C ASP A 79 8.50 4.98 4.73
N PHE A 80 7.23 4.64 4.69
CA PHE A 80 6.78 3.45 3.95
C PHE A 80 7.13 3.56 2.47
N VAL A 81 6.85 4.68 1.83
CA VAL A 81 7.12 4.88 0.40
C VAL A 81 8.63 4.79 0.11
N PHE A 82 9.48 5.44 0.92
CA PHE A 82 10.90 5.58 0.61
C PHE A 82 11.82 4.57 1.27
N SER A 83 11.40 3.93 2.35
CA SER A 83 12.27 3.04 3.14
C SER A 83 11.80 1.59 3.21
N SER A 84 10.56 1.29 2.82
CA SER A 84 10.07 -0.08 2.78
C SER A 84 10.48 -0.80 1.51
N PRO A 85 10.26 -2.13 1.42
CA PRO A 85 10.52 -2.88 0.19
C PRO A 85 9.63 -2.52 -1.00
N ALA A 86 8.59 -1.68 -0.83
CA ALA A 86 7.58 -1.43 -1.85
C ALA A 86 8.17 -0.98 -3.20
N ALA A 87 9.12 -0.03 -3.19
CA ALA A 87 9.76 0.44 -4.42
C ALA A 87 10.57 -0.65 -5.12
N LYS A 88 11.25 -1.49 -4.35
CA LYS A 88 12.03 -2.61 -4.90
C LYS A 88 11.13 -3.69 -5.50
N ILE A 89 10.00 -3.95 -4.86
CA ILE A 89 8.97 -4.85 -5.40
C ILE A 89 8.43 -4.29 -6.72
N ALA A 90 8.06 -3.03 -6.75
CA ALA A 90 7.56 -2.37 -7.95
C ALA A 90 8.58 -2.40 -9.11
N ALA A 91 9.85 -2.12 -8.82
CA ALA A 91 10.92 -2.17 -9.81
C ALA A 91 11.09 -3.58 -10.38
N ARG A 92 11.06 -4.59 -9.53
CA ARG A 92 11.18 -6.00 -9.95
C ARG A 92 10.00 -6.42 -10.83
N MET A 93 8.78 -6.06 -10.44
CA MET A 93 7.57 -6.40 -11.19
C MET A 93 7.52 -5.70 -12.56
N SER A 94 7.99 -4.47 -12.65
CA SER A 94 8.02 -3.70 -13.90
C SER A 94 9.29 -3.92 -14.74
N ARG A 95 10.21 -4.78 -14.28
CA ARG A 95 11.52 -5.04 -14.90
C ARG A 95 12.32 -3.75 -15.11
N SER A 96 12.24 -2.83 -14.15
CA SER A 96 12.91 -1.53 -14.22
C SER A 96 13.99 -1.43 -13.16
N GLN A 97 15.03 -0.65 -13.43
CA GLN A 97 16.08 -0.39 -12.47
C GLN A 97 15.71 0.76 -11.51
N LYS A 98 14.77 1.59 -11.91
CA LYS A 98 14.34 2.76 -11.16
C LYS A 98 12.83 2.91 -11.29
N VAL A 99 12.18 3.26 -10.16
CA VAL A 99 10.78 3.65 -10.13
C VAL A 99 10.66 4.99 -9.43
N ASN A 100 9.70 5.80 -9.87
CA ASN A 100 9.35 7.05 -9.22
C ASN A 100 7.95 6.93 -8.65
N ILE A 101 7.73 7.49 -7.45
CA ILE A 101 6.38 7.56 -6.92
C ILE A 101 5.56 8.55 -7.74
N PHE A 102 4.38 8.12 -8.15
CA PHE A 102 3.38 8.99 -8.76
C PHE A 102 2.43 9.53 -7.69
N PHE A 103 1.79 8.66 -6.96
CA PHE A 103 1.01 9.00 -5.78
C PHE A 103 0.82 7.75 -4.93
N ASP A 104 0.45 7.94 -3.67
CA ASP A 104 -0.02 6.88 -2.80
C ASP A 104 -1.50 7.06 -2.54
N GLN A 105 -2.19 5.96 -2.31
CA GLN A 105 -3.62 5.96 -2.02
C GLN A 105 -3.95 4.90 -1.00
N LEU A 106 -4.73 5.27 -0.01
CA LEU A 106 -5.31 4.34 0.95
C LEU A 106 -6.75 4.07 0.56
N LEU A 107 -7.09 2.81 0.39
CA LEU A 107 -8.45 2.37 0.10
C LEU A 107 -8.91 1.44 1.21
N ILE A 108 -10.02 1.77 1.85
CA ILE A 108 -10.62 0.92 2.88
C ILE A 108 -12.04 0.60 2.44
N LYS A 109 -12.28 -0.68 2.23
CA LYS A 109 -13.59 -1.19 1.87
C LYS A 109 -14.02 -2.18 2.93
N GLU A 110 -14.96 -1.79 3.76
CA GLU A 110 -15.52 -2.65 4.79
C GLU A 110 -16.56 -3.62 4.20
N PRO A 111 -16.83 -4.74 4.89
CA PRO A 111 -17.85 -5.68 4.44
C PRO A 111 -19.21 -4.99 4.24
N GLY A 112 -19.91 -5.36 3.18
CA GLY A 112 -21.23 -4.82 2.87
C GLY A 112 -21.21 -3.60 1.95
N THR A 113 -20.03 -3.21 1.47
CA THR A 113 -19.93 -2.12 0.48
C THR A 113 -19.78 -2.68 -0.94
#